data_bb6ff629f3e871b0b922b181b417338c
#
_entry.id   bb6ff629f3e871b0b922b181b417338c
#
_cell.length_a   1.000
_cell.length_b   1.000
_cell.length_c   1.000
_cell.angle_alpha   90.00
_cell.angle_beta   90.00
_cell.angle_gamma   90.00
#
_symmetry.space_group_name_H-M   'P 1'
#
loop_
_entity.id
_entity.type
_entity.pdbx_description
1 polymer ?
#
loop_
_entity_poly.entity_id
_entity_poly.type
_entity_poly.pdbx_seq_one_letter_code
_entity_poly.pdbx_strand_id
1 'polypeptide(L)'
;MGLMMNVPTKDYIVETIKEEILSGQIKPGTELAQEALAERLGVSRMPIREALQNLVQEGFAVRLPNRHMQAVVLDREQIHDVFHMIEMMMAENTILLAAKEQRQGGQLTEEDAEDPSSVQLERILKGMKNAPDERRMAEWEMLFHERLISLLGNAYLEQMQKKMLDGYAAYAITHMGDKKESCRRLKEVTEAMAANDDQKIREAFAVYFSSYANAFTSARDEEDKMDGEWRNEDEAG
;
A
#
# COMPACT_ATOMS: atom_id res chain seq x y z
N MET A 1 -5.90 -40.37 -8.59
CA MET A 1 -5.99 -39.03 -9.15
C MET A 1 -5.55 -38.10 -8.04
N GLY A 2 -4.24 -37.80 -7.97
CA GLY A 2 -3.64 -37.05 -6.89
C GLY A 2 -4.07 -35.59 -6.97
N LEU A 3 -4.61 -35.07 -5.88
CA LEU A 3 -4.74 -33.63 -5.65
C LEU A 3 -3.33 -33.04 -5.76
N MET A 4 -3.06 -32.27 -6.82
CA MET A 4 -1.91 -31.38 -6.84
C MET A 4 -2.15 -30.38 -5.71
N MET A 5 -1.49 -30.60 -4.57
CA MET A 5 -1.36 -29.58 -3.53
C MET A 5 -0.60 -28.42 -4.20
N ASN A 6 -1.28 -27.28 -4.37
CA ASN A 6 -0.68 -26.07 -4.91
C ASN A 6 0.38 -25.63 -3.90
N VAL A 7 1.65 -25.96 -4.18
CA VAL A 7 2.77 -25.57 -3.30
C VAL A 7 2.81 -24.04 -3.33
N PRO A 8 2.74 -23.34 -2.18
CA PRO A 8 2.80 -21.89 -2.13
C PRO A 8 4.03 -21.37 -2.89
N THR A 9 3.82 -20.44 -3.80
CA THR A 9 4.91 -19.77 -4.53
C THR A 9 5.71 -18.88 -3.58
N LYS A 10 6.95 -18.54 -3.96
CA LYS A 10 7.77 -17.60 -3.20
C LYS A 10 7.02 -16.30 -2.94
N ASP A 11 6.34 -15.75 -3.95
CA ASP A 11 5.61 -14.49 -3.85
C ASP A 11 4.43 -14.58 -2.87
N TYR A 12 3.70 -15.70 -2.87
CA TYR A 12 2.66 -15.95 -1.87
C TYR A 12 3.22 -15.97 -0.44
N ILE A 13 4.41 -16.57 -0.24
CA ILE A 13 5.07 -16.60 1.08
C ILE A 13 5.48 -15.19 1.51
N VAL A 14 6.03 -14.38 0.59
CA VAL A 14 6.39 -12.98 0.87
C VAL A 14 5.16 -12.21 1.32
N GLU A 15 4.08 -12.24 0.54
CA GLU A 15 2.84 -11.52 0.86
C GLU A 15 2.22 -11.99 2.19
N THR A 16 2.21 -13.30 2.45
CA THR A 16 1.70 -13.85 3.73
C THR A 16 2.47 -13.29 4.92
N ILE A 17 3.81 -13.35 4.89
CA ILE A 17 4.62 -12.86 6.01
C ILE A 17 4.54 -11.33 6.12
N LYS A 18 4.50 -10.62 4.99
CA LYS A 18 4.31 -9.16 4.96
C LYS A 18 3.00 -8.76 5.62
N GLU A 19 1.90 -9.42 5.26
CA GLU A 19 0.58 -9.20 5.86
C GLU A 19 0.58 -9.48 7.38
N GLU A 20 1.22 -10.54 7.84
CA GLU A 20 1.37 -10.86 9.26
C GLU A 20 2.18 -9.79 10.03
N ILE A 21 3.18 -9.18 9.39
CA ILE A 21 3.94 -8.05 9.96
C ILE A 21 3.08 -6.78 10.01
N LEU A 22 2.37 -6.48 8.92
CA LEU A 22 1.54 -5.29 8.80
C LEU A 22 0.31 -5.35 9.71
N SER A 23 -0.29 -6.53 9.89
CA SER A 23 -1.41 -6.78 10.80
C SER A 23 -1.02 -6.88 12.26
N GLY A 24 0.27 -6.84 12.62
CA GLY A 24 0.74 -6.98 14.00
C GLY A 24 0.79 -8.41 14.54
N GLN A 25 0.41 -9.42 13.75
CA GLN A 25 0.53 -10.83 14.16
C GLN A 25 1.99 -11.22 14.40
N ILE A 26 2.93 -10.70 13.59
CA ILE A 26 4.36 -10.78 13.83
C ILE A 26 4.80 -9.49 14.50
N LYS A 27 5.17 -9.59 15.77
CA LYS A 27 5.57 -8.43 16.58
C LYS A 27 6.96 -7.88 16.19
N PRO A 28 7.26 -6.59 16.51
CA PRO A 28 8.58 -6.00 16.32
C PRO A 28 9.68 -6.87 16.93
N GLY A 29 10.75 -7.09 16.18
CA GLY A 29 11.90 -7.84 16.65
C GLY A 29 11.72 -9.36 16.71
N THR A 30 10.58 -9.90 16.25
CA THR A 30 10.36 -11.34 16.17
C THR A 30 11.36 -11.97 15.20
N GLU A 31 12.02 -13.05 15.63
CA GLU A 31 12.90 -13.82 14.75
C GLU A 31 12.07 -14.60 13.72
N LEU A 32 12.42 -14.42 12.45
CA LEU A 32 11.83 -15.12 11.31
C LEU A 32 12.60 -16.41 11.03
N ALA A 33 12.41 -17.43 11.91
CA ALA A 33 13.11 -18.70 11.83
C ALA A 33 12.64 -19.52 10.62
N GLN A 34 13.57 -19.80 9.69
CA GLN A 34 13.27 -20.49 8.42
C GLN A 34 12.62 -21.86 8.63
N GLU A 35 13.03 -22.60 9.66
CA GLU A 35 12.51 -23.93 9.97
C GLU A 35 11.05 -23.88 10.42
N ALA A 36 10.75 -23.01 11.38
CA ALA A 36 9.40 -22.82 11.90
C ALA A 36 8.44 -22.32 10.82
N LEU A 37 8.89 -21.36 9.98
CA LEU A 37 8.09 -20.86 8.85
C LEU A 37 7.86 -21.93 7.79
N ALA A 38 8.85 -22.75 7.48
CA ALA A 38 8.73 -23.85 6.53
C ALA A 38 7.73 -24.92 7.00
N GLU A 39 7.79 -25.29 8.28
CA GLU A 39 6.85 -26.22 8.89
C GLU A 39 5.42 -25.65 8.89
N ARG A 40 5.25 -24.43 9.34
CA ARG A 40 3.94 -23.75 9.42
C ARG A 40 3.26 -23.59 8.06
N LEU A 41 4.03 -23.23 7.02
CA LEU A 41 3.50 -23.01 5.67
C LEU A 41 3.49 -24.27 4.79
N GLY A 42 3.99 -25.40 5.29
CA GLY A 42 3.98 -26.67 4.59
C GLY A 42 4.89 -26.71 3.35
N VAL A 43 6.01 -25.96 3.38
CA VAL A 43 6.95 -25.86 2.26
C VAL A 43 8.37 -26.25 2.67
N SER A 44 9.29 -26.41 1.70
CA SER A 44 10.71 -26.59 2.01
C SER A 44 11.36 -25.28 2.46
N ARG A 45 12.56 -25.38 3.07
CA ARG A 45 13.31 -24.19 3.55
C ARG A 45 13.78 -23.26 2.42
N MET A 46 13.94 -23.74 1.19
CA MET A 46 14.44 -22.94 0.07
C MET A 46 13.54 -21.77 -0.27
N PRO A 47 12.21 -21.95 -0.59
CA PRO A 47 11.32 -20.83 -0.87
C PRO A 47 11.18 -19.88 0.32
N ILE A 48 11.23 -20.36 1.57
CA ILE A 48 11.25 -19.50 2.77
C ILE A 48 12.49 -18.59 2.77
N ARG A 49 13.68 -19.16 2.52
CA ARG A 49 14.92 -18.38 2.48
C ARG A 49 14.88 -17.27 1.41
N GLU A 50 14.34 -17.59 0.24
CA GLU A 50 14.18 -16.62 -0.85
C GLU A 50 13.15 -15.54 -0.49
N ALA A 51 12.03 -15.92 0.10
CA ALA A 51 11.01 -14.98 0.57
C ALA A 51 11.56 -14.03 1.64
N LEU A 52 12.28 -14.54 2.64
CA LEU A 52 12.92 -13.72 3.67
C LEU A 52 13.98 -12.76 3.09
N GLN A 53 14.68 -13.15 2.04
CA GLN A 53 15.61 -12.25 1.34
C GLN A 53 14.84 -11.11 0.64
N ASN A 54 13.69 -11.39 0.05
CA ASN A 54 12.84 -10.35 -0.54
C ASN A 54 12.34 -9.38 0.54
N LEU A 55 11.84 -9.91 1.67
CA LEU A 55 11.40 -9.06 2.80
C LEU A 55 12.51 -8.15 3.34
N VAL A 56 13.78 -8.63 3.33
CA VAL A 56 14.93 -7.77 3.67
C VAL A 56 15.13 -6.68 2.61
N GLN A 57 14.98 -6.99 1.32
CA GLN A 57 15.10 -5.99 0.25
C GLN A 57 13.97 -4.96 0.25
N GLU A 58 12.79 -5.36 0.72
CA GLU A 58 11.60 -4.50 0.86
C GLU A 58 11.58 -3.74 2.20
N GLY A 59 12.49 -4.04 3.14
CA GLY A 59 12.57 -3.36 4.44
C GLY A 59 11.68 -3.93 5.54
N PHE A 60 10.97 -5.05 5.29
CA PHE A 60 10.13 -5.73 6.29
C PHE A 60 10.90 -6.67 7.21
N ALA A 61 12.14 -6.97 6.88
CA ALA A 61 13.03 -7.75 7.70
C ALA A 61 14.45 -7.18 7.71
N VAL A 62 15.22 -7.48 8.75
CA VAL A 62 16.64 -7.16 8.84
C VAL A 62 17.43 -8.43 9.09
N ARG A 63 18.62 -8.50 8.50
CA ARG A 63 19.57 -9.60 8.74
C ARG A 63 20.48 -9.24 9.89
N LEU A 64 20.46 -10.04 10.95
CA LEU A 64 21.32 -9.88 12.12
C LEU A 64 22.74 -10.41 11.86
N PRO A 65 23.77 -10.00 12.69
CA PRO A 65 25.13 -10.49 12.56
C PRO A 65 25.29 -12.02 12.66
N ASN A 66 24.45 -12.67 13.44
CA ASN A 66 24.37 -14.14 13.57
C ASN A 66 23.70 -14.83 12.37
N ARG A 67 23.38 -14.08 11.29
CA ARG A 67 22.68 -14.52 10.07
C ARG A 67 21.20 -14.84 10.23
N HIS A 68 20.61 -14.68 11.42
CA HIS A 68 19.17 -14.75 11.63
C HIS A 68 18.49 -13.55 10.97
N MET A 69 17.22 -13.69 10.66
CA MET A 69 16.39 -12.61 10.15
C MET A 69 15.34 -12.23 11.19
N GLN A 70 15.07 -10.95 11.31
CA GLN A 70 14.18 -10.39 12.31
C GLN A 70 13.19 -9.46 11.62
N ALA A 71 11.92 -9.50 12.03
CA ALA A 71 10.89 -8.61 11.53
C ALA A 71 11.18 -7.15 11.92
N VAL A 72 11.07 -6.25 10.94
CA VAL A 72 11.10 -4.81 11.15
C VAL A 72 9.67 -4.31 11.17
N VAL A 73 9.31 -3.62 12.23
CA VAL A 73 8.02 -2.95 12.36
C VAL A 73 8.31 -1.50 12.69
N LEU A 74 7.75 -0.60 11.89
CA LEU A 74 7.93 0.82 12.05
C LEU A 74 7.18 1.32 13.27
N ASP A 75 7.76 2.29 13.98
CA ASP A 75 7.06 3.03 15.02
C ASP A 75 6.07 4.04 14.42
N ARG A 76 5.33 4.73 15.29
CA ARG A 76 4.31 5.70 14.89
C ARG A 76 4.86 6.82 14.00
N GLU A 77 5.99 7.41 14.37
CA GLU A 77 6.62 8.52 13.65
C GLU A 77 7.08 8.04 12.26
N GLN A 78 7.76 6.90 12.21
CA GLN A 78 8.21 6.28 10.96
C GLN A 78 7.06 5.93 10.01
N ILE A 79 5.90 5.49 10.54
CA ILE A 79 4.71 5.24 9.72
C ILE A 79 4.22 6.55 9.10
N HIS A 80 4.12 7.64 9.88
CA HIS A 80 3.75 8.95 9.33
C HIS A 80 4.72 9.43 8.27
N ASP A 81 6.03 9.23 8.45
CA ASP A 81 7.06 9.58 7.46
C ASP A 81 6.86 8.82 6.14
N VAL A 82 6.57 7.52 6.21
CA VAL A 82 6.28 6.69 5.01
C VAL A 82 5.08 7.23 4.25
N PHE A 83 3.96 7.49 4.94
CA PHE A 83 2.75 8.01 4.29
C PHE A 83 2.97 9.43 3.73
N HIS A 84 3.74 10.28 4.40
CA HIS A 84 4.09 11.60 3.91
C HIS A 84 4.94 11.54 2.63
N MET A 85 5.90 10.63 2.56
CA MET A 85 6.69 10.42 1.33
C MET A 85 5.83 9.93 0.17
N ILE A 86 4.87 9.03 0.42
CA ILE A 86 3.94 8.55 -0.59
C ILE A 86 3.02 9.69 -1.06
N GLU A 87 2.51 10.49 -0.13
CA GLU A 87 1.72 11.70 -0.41
C GLU A 87 2.45 12.62 -1.39
N MET A 88 3.69 13.03 -1.05
CA MET A 88 4.49 13.91 -1.89
C MET A 88 4.72 13.31 -3.28
N MET A 89 5.06 12.04 -3.35
CA MET A 89 5.27 11.32 -4.61
C MET A 89 4.00 11.31 -5.48
N MET A 90 2.83 11.02 -4.90
CA MET A 90 1.57 10.95 -5.63
C MET A 90 1.10 12.34 -6.08
N ALA A 91 1.28 13.36 -5.25
CA ALA A 91 0.98 14.74 -5.60
C ALA A 91 1.85 15.22 -6.77
N GLU A 92 3.17 15.03 -6.70
CA GLU A 92 4.08 15.43 -7.78
C GLU A 92 3.83 14.65 -9.07
N ASN A 93 3.53 13.34 -8.97
CA ASN A 93 3.15 12.54 -10.15
C ASN A 93 1.92 13.14 -10.85
N THR A 94 0.91 13.54 -10.09
CA THR A 94 -0.33 14.13 -10.60
C THR A 94 -0.08 15.48 -11.24
N ILE A 95 0.73 16.34 -10.62
CA ILE A 95 1.11 17.65 -11.14
C ILE A 95 1.91 17.52 -12.45
N LEU A 96 2.89 16.61 -12.49
CA LEU A 96 3.66 16.32 -13.70
C LEU A 96 2.77 15.83 -14.83
N LEU A 97 1.79 14.98 -14.53
CA LEU A 97 0.84 14.44 -15.50
C LEU A 97 -0.06 15.56 -16.05
N ALA A 98 -0.65 16.39 -15.20
CA ALA A 98 -1.46 17.54 -15.61
C ALA A 98 -0.66 18.51 -16.50
N ALA A 99 0.56 18.85 -16.09
CA ALA A 99 1.45 19.71 -16.88
C ALA A 99 1.87 19.11 -18.22
N LYS A 100 1.98 17.77 -18.31
CA LYS A 100 2.27 17.05 -19.57
C LYS A 100 1.08 17.14 -20.51
N GLU A 101 -0.13 16.88 -20.03
CA GLU A 101 -1.36 16.94 -20.82
C GLU A 101 -1.61 18.36 -21.35
N GLN A 102 -1.41 19.39 -20.52
CA GLN A 102 -1.55 20.77 -20.95
C GLN A 102 -0.61 21.13 -22.12
N ARG A 103 0.62 20.60 -22.10
CA ARG A 103 1.60 20.80 -23.19
C ARG A 103 1.22 20.04 -24.46
N GLN A 104 0.61 18.87 -24.35
CA GLN A 104 0.24 18.00 -25.48
C GLN A 104 -1.10 18.38 -26.09
N GLY A 105 -2.05 18.90 -25.32
CA GLY A 105 -3.39 19.30 -25.79
C GLY A 105 -3.40 20.37 -26.90
N GLY A 106 -2.28 21.05 -27.14
CA GLY A 106 -2.09 21.95 -28.29
C GLY A 106 -1.59 21.28 -29.58
N GLN A 107 -1.29 19.97 -29.58
CA GLN A 107 -0.61 19.26 -30.68
C GLN A 107 -1.38 18.06 -31.24
N LEU A 108 -2.44 17.59 -30.55
CA LEU A 108 -3.21 16.39 -30.97
C LEU A 108 -4.44 16.81 -31.80
N THR A 109 -4.73 16.02 -32.84
CA THR A 109 -6.01 16.12 -33.56
C THR A 109 -7.12 15.46 -32.72
N GLU A 110 -8.39 15.87 -32.91
CA GLU A 110 -9.54 15.33 -32.17
C GLU A 110 -9.69 13.79 -32.30
N GLU A 111 -9.14 13.19 -33.37
CA GLU A 111 -9.21 11.75 -33.63
C GLU A 111 -8.13 10.94 -32.88
N ASP A 112 -7.03 11.58 -32.46
CA ASP A 112 -5.89 10.92 -31.77
C ASP A 112 -5.90 11.16 -30.25
N ALA A 113 -6.87 11.92 -29.71
CA ALA A 113 -6.90 12.29 -28.31
C ALA A 113 -7.50 11.16 -27.47
N GLU A 114 -6.66 10.49 -26.67
CA GLU A 114 -7.17 9.72 -25.53
C GLU A 114 -7.92 10.64 -24.58
N ASP A 115 -8.91 10.09 -23.85
CA ASP A 115 -9.59 10.85 -22.80
C ASP A 115 -8.58 11.43 -21.80
N PRO A 116 -8.75 12.68 -21.36
CA PRO A 116 -7.91 13.29 -20.31
C PRO A 116 -7.76 12.36 -19.10
N SER A 117 -6.60 12.37 -18.48
CA SER A 117 -6.33 11.50 -17.32
C SER A 117 -7.32 11.71 -16.18
N SER A 118 -7.77 12.95 -15.96
CA SER A 118 -8.83 13.23 -14.98
C SER A 118 -10.12 12.50 -15.28
N VAL A 119 -10.54 12.42 -16.55
CA VAL A 119 -11.75 11.69 -16.98
C VAL A 119 -11.57 10.18 -16.79
N GLN A 120 -10.40 9.63 -17.10
CA GLN A 120 -10.10 8.22 -16.88
C GLN A 120 -10.16 7.86 -15.39
N LEU A 121 -9.59 8.70 -14.53
CA LEU A 121 -9.62 8.52 -13.07
C LEU A 121 -11.04 8.66 -12.50
N GLU A 122 -11.85 9.61 -13.00
CA GLU A 122 -13.26 9.74 -12.60
C GLU A 122 -14.10 8.49 -12.92
N ARG A 123 -13.81 7.80 -14.03
CA ARG A 123 -14.48 6.51 -14.33
C ARG A 123 -14.17 5.46 -13.28
N ILE A 124 -12.94 5.40 -12.78
CA ILE A 124 -12.54 4.50 -11.69
C ILE A 124 -13.28 4.87 -10.40
N LEU A 125 -13.34 6.16 -10.05
CA LEU A 125 -14.08 6.64 -8.88
C LEU A 125 -15.59 6.37 -8.97
N LYS A 126 -16.17 6.42 -10.18
CA LYS A 126 -17.56 6.01 -10.41
C LYS A 126 -17.74 4.51 -10.14
N GLY A 127 -16.77 3.68 -10.55
CA GLY A 127 -16.75 2.25 -10.21
C GLY A 127 -16.67 2.04 -8.70
N MET A 128 -15.77 2.75 -8.01
CA MET A 128 -15.63 2.70 -6.56
C MET A 128 -16.92 3.08 -5.83
N LYS A 129 -17.56 4.19 -6.21
CA LYS A 129 -18.82 4.66 -5.63
C LYS A 129 -19.97 3.66 -5.79
N ASN A 130 -19.99 2.90 -6.87
CA ASN A 130 -21.04 1.91 -7.18
C ASN A 130 -20.65 0.50 -6.73
N ALA A 131 -19.54 0.31 -6.06
CA ALA A 131 -19.11 -0.97 -5.55
C ALA A 131 -20.09 -1.51 -4.49
N PRO A 132 -20.35 -2.84 -4.46
CA PRO A 132 -21.36 -3.42 -3.59
C PRO A 132 -20.96 -3.45 -2.11
N ASP A 133 -19.66 -3.41 -1.82
CA ASP A 133 -19.09 -3.52 -0.48
C ASP A 133 -17.74 -2.81 -0.38
N GLU A 134 -17.23 -2.67 0.85
CA GLU A 134 -15.96 -1.97 1.15
C GLU A 134 -14.74 -2.67 0.53
N ARG A 135 -14.73 -4.00 0.44
CA ARG A 135 -13.66 -4.74 -0.20
C ARG A 135 -13.55 -4.36 -1.68
N ARG A 136 -14.67 -4.32 -2.40
CA ARG A 136 -14.70 -3.89 -3.79
C ARG A 136 -14.36 -2.41 -3.94
N MET A 137 -14.74 -1.58 -2.98
CA MET A 137 -14.31 -0.18 -2.95
C MET A 137 -12.78 -0.08 -2.84
N ALA A 138 -12.15 -0.85 -1.95
CA ALA A 138 -10.69 -0.88 -1.80
C ALA A 138 -9.97 -1.36 -3.09
N GLU A 139 -10.51 -2.35 -3.79
CA GLU A 139 -9.97 -2.81 -5.09
C GLU A 139 -10.00 -1.67 -6.13
N TRP A 140 -11.09 -0.89 -6.21
CA TRP A 140 -11.19 0.29 -7.08
C TRP A 140 -10.24 1.41 -6.65
N GLU A 141 -10.06 1.60 -5.36
CA GLU A 141 -9.15 2.58 -4.79
C GLU A 141 -7.70 2.26 -5.16
N MET A 142 -7.28 1.01 -5.02
CA MET A 142 -5.96 0.56 -5.49
C MET A 142 -5.81 0.77 -7.00
N LEU A 143 -6.81 0.41 -7.79
CA LEU A 143 -6.80 0.63 -9.23
C LEU A 143 -6.66 2.13 -9.60
N PHE A 144 -7.24 3.04 -8.81
CA PHE A 144 -7.06 4.48 -8.98
C PHE A 144 -5.58 4.87 -8.88
N HIS A 145 -4.90 4.43 -7.83
CA HIS A 145 -3.48 4.74 -7.64
C HIS A 145 -2.59 4.11 -8.71
N GLU A 146 -2.84 2.85 -9.05
CA GLU A 146 -2.10 2.16 -10.11
C GLU A 146 -2.28 2.87 -11.47
N ARG A 147 -3.52 3.28 -11.79
CA ARG A 147 -3.79 4.01 -13.03
C ARG A 147 -3.12 5.36 -13.02
N LEU A 148 -3.21 6.13 -11.96
CA LEU A 148 -2.57 7.43 -11.83
C LEU A 148 -1.05 7.33 -12.04
N ILE A 149 -0.40 6.34 -11.45
CA ILE A 149 1.02 6.06 -11.62
C ILE A 149 1.34 5.74 -13.10
N SER A 150 0.55 4.89 -13.76
CA SER A 150 0.82 4.44 -15.13
C SER A 150 0.61 5.54 -16.19
N LEU A 151 -0.31 6.49 -15.96
CA LEU A 151 -0.65 7.56 -16.88
C LEU A 151 0.52 8.51 -17.19
N LEU A 152 1.49 8.66 -16.29
CA LEU A 152 2.68 9.46 -16.56
C LEU A 152 3.51 8.91 -17.71
N GLY A 153 3.42 7.59 -18.00
CA GLY A 153 4.07 6.92 -19.12
C GLY A 153 5.60 6.82 -18.99
N ASN A 154 6.11 6.79 -17.76
CA ASN A 154 7.52 6.59 -17.46
C ASN A 154 7.71 5.28 -16.69
N ALA A 155 8.09 4.21 -17.41
CA ALA A 155 8.20 2.87 -16.85
C ALA A 155 9.14 2.77 -15.62
N TYR A 156 10.21 3.57 -15.58
CA TYR A 156 11.13 3.60 -14.44
C TYR A 156 10.47 4.18 -13.19
N LEU A 157 9.81 5.34 -13.32
CA LEU A 157 9.07 5.96 -12.22
C LEU A 157 7.88 5.10 -11.79
N GLU A 158 7.16 4.51 -12.74
CA GLU A 158 6.06 3.59 -12.46
C GLU A 158 6.49 2.42 -11.55
N GLN A 159 7.61 1.78 -11.87
CA GLN A 159 8.14 0.68 -11.06
C GLN A 159 8.53 1.13 -9.66
N MET A 160 9.17 2.30 -9.52
CA MET A 160 9.54 2.85 -8.21
C MET A 160 8.30 3.21 -7.38
N GLN A 161 7.33 3.88 -7.99
CA GLN A 161 6.12 4.34 -7.33
C GLN A 161 5.24 3.18 -6.87
N LYS A 162 5.11 2.14 -7.68
CA LYS A 162 4.40 0.91 -7.28
C LYS A 162 5.04 0.24 -6.07
N LYS A 163 6.37 0.19 -6.01
CA LYS A 163 7.07 -0.35 -4.84
C LYS A 163 6.87 0.48 -3.56
N MET A 164 6.76 1.81 -3.69
CA MET A 164 6.48 2.67 -2.54
C MET A 164 5.04 2.55 -2.07
N LEU A 165 4.09 2.37 -3.00
CA LEU A 165 2.69 2.18 -2.66
C LEU A 165 2.46 0.80 -2.01
N ASP A 166 3.18 -0.23 -2.47
CA ASP A 166 3.13 -1.59 -1.90
C ASP A 166 3.61 -1.61 -0.44
N GLY A 167 3.00 -2.45 0.38
CA GLY A 167 3.30 -2.53 1.81
C GLY A 167 2.36 -1.68 2.67
N TYR A 168 2.86 -0.71 3.42
CA TYR A 168 2.07 0.04 4.40
C TYR A 168 0.84 0.73 3.81
N ALA A 169 0.99 1.42 2.67
CA ALA A 169 -0.13 2.12 2.05
C ALA A 169 -1.14 1.16 1.42
N ALA A 170 -0.68 0.15 0.68
CA ALA A 170 -1.57 -0.85 0.09
C ALA A 170 -2.33 -1.63 1.18
N TYR A 171 -1.66 -1.99 2.27
CA TYR A 171 -2.30 -2.62 3.42
C TYR A 171 -3.38 -1.73 4.04
N ALA A 172 -3.05 -0.46 4.32
CA ALA A 172 -3.99 0.49 4.91
C ALA A 172 -5.20 0.75 3.98
N ILE A 173 -4.96 0.93 2.68
CA ILE A 173 -6.01 1.10 1.67
C ILE A 173 -6.91 -0.15 1.61
N THR A 174 -6.36 -1.35 1.77
CA THR A 174 -7.14 -2.59 1.66
C THR A 174 -7.95 -2.89 2.93
N HIS A 175 -7.40 -2.59 4.10
CA HIS A 175 -7.94 -3.08 5.38
C HIS A 175 -8.47 -1.97 6.30
N MET A 176 -8.17 -0.70 6.03
CA MET A 176 -8.43 0.40 6.96
C MET A 176 -9.18 1.56 6.29
N GLY A 177 -9.61 2.52 7.12
CA GLY A 177 -10.17 3.79 6.68
C GLY A 177 -11.63 3.71 6.22
N ASP A 178 -12.24 4.88 6.05
CA ASP A 178 -13.59 5.04 5.50
C ASP A 178 -13.51 5.15 3.96
N LYS A 179 -13.95 4.12 3.26
CA LYS A 179 -13.89 4.04 1.80
C LYS A 179 -14.72 5.09 1.08
N LYS A 180 -15.81 5.56 1.70
CA LYS A 180 -16.63 6.64 1.13
C LYS A 180 -15.92 7.98 1.23
N GLU A 181 -15.26 8.23 2.36
CA GLU A 181 -14.45 9.43 2.54
C GLU A 181 -13.24 9.41 1.61
N SER A 182 -12.56 8.27 1.47
CA SER A 182 -11.46 8.08 0.51
C SER A 182 -11.91 8.40 -0.92
N CYS A 183 -13.05 7.88 -1.36
CA CYS A 183 -13.61 8.17 -2.68
C CYS A 183 -13.88 9.66 -2.87
N ARG A 184 -14.39 10.35 -1.84
CA ARG A 184 -14.62 11.80 -1.86
C ARG A 184 -13.29 12.58 -2.01
N ARG A 185 -12.26 12.21 -1.26
CA ARG A 185 -10.93 12.86 -1.31
C ARG A 185 -10.24 12.64 -2.65
N LEU A 186 -10.30 11.45 -3.20
CA LEU A 186 -9.73 11.16 -4.53
C LEU A 186 -10.49 11.91 -5.63
N LYS A 187 -11.79 12.19 -5.45
CA LYS A 187 -12.54 13.06 -6.35
C LYS A 187 -12.02 14.52 -6.30
N GLU A 188 -11.70 15.04 -5.13
CA GLU A 188 -11.06 16.37 -4.99
C GLU A 188 -9.71 16.42 -5.75
N VAL A 189 -8.92 15.34 -5.73
CA VAL A 189 -7.69 15.22 -6.53
C VAL A 189 -7.99 15.33 -8.03
N THR A 190 -8.98 14.59 -8.55
CA THR A 190 -9.31 14.66 -10.00
C THR A 190 -9.85 16.01 -10.43
N GLU A 191 -10.65 16.66 -9.59
CA GLU A 191 -11.16 18.01 -9.83
C GLU A 191 -10.02 19.06 -9.83
N ALA A 192 -9.09 18.96 -8.87
CA ALA A 192 -7.91 19.83 -8.80
C ALA A 192 -6.97 19.63 -10.00
N MET A 193 -6.78 18.37 -10.43
CA MET A 193 -6.02 18.02 -11.61
C MET A 193 -6.63 18.62 -12.88
N ALA A 194 -7.94 18.49 -13.07
CA ALA A 194 -8.65 19.07 -14.20
C ALA A 194 -8.57 20.60 -14.22
N ALA A 195 -8.48 21.24 -13.06
CA ALA A 195 -8.31 22.68 -12.90
C ALA A 195 -6.84 23.14 -13.01
N ASN A 196 -5.88 22.23 -13.12
CA ASN A 196 -4.43 22.50 -13.03
C ASN A 196 -4.05 23.30 -11.76
N ASP A 197 -4.66 22.96 -10.62
CA ASP A 197 -4.44 23.61 -9.33
C ASP A 197 -3.47 22.76 -8.48
N ASP A 198 -2.17 23.00 -8.66
CA ASP A 198 -1.09 22.26 -7.99
C ASP A 198 -1.23 22.29 -6.46
N GLN A 199 -1.67 23.43 -5.91
CA GLN A 199 -1.82 23.59 -4.46
C GLN A 199 -2.94 22.69 -3.93
N LYS A 200 -4.09 22.66 -4.59
CA LYS A 200 -5.20 21.79 -4.20
C LYS A 200 -4.88 20.30 -4.39
N ILE A 201 -4.10 19.92 -5.41
CA ILE A 201 -3.61 18.54 -5.57
C ILE A 201 -2.83 18.13 -4.33
N ARG A 202 -1.86 18.96 -3.87
CA ARG A 202 -1.07 18.67 -2.66
C ARG A 202 -1.95 18.58 -1.41
N GLU A 203 -2.83 19.54 -1.21
CA GLU A 203 -3.73 19.57 -0.05
C GLU A 203 -4.65 18.35 0.01
N ALA A 204 -5.22 17.95 -1.13
CA ALA A 204 -6.09 16.79 -1.21
C ALA A 204 -5.36 15.47 -0.87
N PHE A 205 -4.15 15.27 -1.41
CA PHE A 205 -3.34 14.09 -1.07
C PHE A 205 -2.84 14.12 0.37
N ALA A 206 -2.49 15.29 0.91
CA ALA A 206 -2.08 15.42 2.31
C ALA A 206 -3.17 14.94 3.26
N VAL A 207 -4.40 15.38 3.06
CA VAL A 207 -5.54 14.92 3.87
C VAL A 207 -5.84 13.44 3.64
N TYR A 208 -5.76 12.97 2.40
CA TYR A 208 -6.02 11.57 2.05
C TYR A 208 -5.03 10.62 2.75
N PHE A 209 -3.73 10.81 2.56
CA PHE A 209 -2.72 9.91 3.12
C PHE A 209 -2.55 10.04 4.63
N SER A 210 -2.70 11.25 5.20
CA SER A 210 -2.68 11.41 6.66
C SER A 210 -3.84 10.68 7.34
N SER A 211 -4.99 10.56 6.69
CA SER A 211 -6.12 9.76 7.22
C SER A 211 -5.75 8.29 7.36
N TYR A 212 -5.04 7.72 6.39
CA TYR A 212 -4.56 6.33 6.45
C TYR A 212 -3.43 6.13 7.45
N ALA A 213 -2.48 7.07 7.54
CA ALA A 213 -1.44 7.03 8.57
C ALA A 213 -2.05 7.00 9.97
N ASN A 214 -3.05 7.85 10.23
CA ASN A 214 -3.76 7.89 11.50
C ASN A 214 -4.55 6.59 11.76
N ALA A 215 -5.25 6.06 10.78
CA ALA A 215 -5.98 4.80 10.91
C ALA A 215 -5.03 3.64 11.24
N PHE A 216 -3.90 3.56 10.54
CA PHE A 216 -2.89 2.52 10.75
C PHE A 216 -2.28 2.60 12.15
N THR A 217 -1.87 3.78 12.61
CA THR A 217 -1.27 3.95 13.93
C THR A 217 -2.27 3.75 15.07
N SER A 218 -3.54 4.15 14.89
CA SER A 218 -4.59 3.93 15.88
C SER A 218 -4.94 2.45 16.07
N ALA A 219 -5.01 1.68 14.98
CA ALA A 219 -5.25 0.24 15.05
C ALA A 219 -4.15 -0.48 15.85
N ARG A 220 -2.88 -0.09 15.68
CA ARG A 220 -1.76 -0.64 16.44
C ARG A 220 -1.78 -0.27 17.92
N ASP A 221 -2.12 0.98 18.23
CA ASP A 221 -2.24 1.42 19.63
C ASP A 221 -3.33 0.63 20.39
N GLU A 222 -4.41 0.20 19.70
CA GLU A 222 -5.46 -0.65 20.27
C GLU A 222 -4.98 -2.09 20.50
N GLU A 223 -4.24 -2.66 19.56
CA GLU A 223 -3.66 -4.00 19.70
C GLU A 223 -2.67 -4.09 20.87
N ASP A 224 -1.77 -3.10 20.99
CA ASP A 224 -0.78 -3.05 22.07
C ASP A 224 -1.45 -2.91 23.46
N LYS A 225 -2.56 -2.21 23.56
CA LYS A 225 -3.34 -2.12 24.82
C LYS A 225 -3.98 -3.45 25.18
N MET A 226 -4.61 -4.13 24.22
CA MET A 226 -5.22 -5.43 24.45
C MET A 226 -4.18 -6.48 24.89
N ASP A 227 -3.01 -6.52 24.27
CA ASP A 227 -1.91 -7.42 24.66
C ASP A 227 -1.37 -7.10 26.07
N GLY A 228 -1.37 -5.84 26.49
CA GLY A 228 -0.96 -5.40 27.82
C GLY A 228 -1.95 -5.80 28.91
N GLU A 229 -3.25 -5.77 28.63
CA GLU A 229 -4.30 -6.18 29.57
C GLU A 229 -4.27 -7.69 29.83
N TRP A 230 -4.12 -8.51 28.80
CA TRP A 230 -4.01 -9.98 28.94
C TRP A 230 -2.80 -10.43 29.80
N ARG A 231 -1.64 -9.76 29.67
CA ARG A 231 -0.46 -10.09 30.49
C ARG A 231 -0.65 -9.79 31.97
N ASN A 232 -1.39 -8.75 32.28
CA ASN A 232 -1.66 -8.37 33.67
C ASN A 232 -2.67 -9.29 34.36
N GLU A 233 -3.58 -9.92 33.62
CA GLU A 233 -4.53 -10.91 34.14
C GLU A 233 -3.87 -12.26 34.43
N ASP A 234 -2.91 -12.69 33.60
CA ASP A 234 -2.16 -13.93 33.80
C ASP A 234 -1.13 -13.85 34.96
N GLU A 235 -0.61 -12.64 35.27
CA GLU A 235 0.29 -12.44 36.41
C GLU A 235 -0.47 -12.26 37.75
N ALA A 236 -1.77 -12.04 37.73
CA ALA A 236 -2.62 -11.82 38.93
C ALA A 236 -3.40 -13.09 39.39
N GLY A 237 -3.28 -14.21 38.69
CA GLY A 237 -3.94 -15.51 38.97
C GLY A 237 -2.96 -16.56 39.46
#